data_7acb41e7d4fe90ae785a0a003eed9b96
#
_entry.id   7acb41e7d4fe90ae785a0a003eed9b96
#
_cell.length_a   1.000
_cell.length_b   1.000
_cell.length_c   1.000
_cell.angle_alpha   90.00
_cell.angle_beta   90.00
_cell.angle_gamma   90.00
#
_symmetry.space_group_name_H-M   'P 1'
#
loop_
_entity.id
_entity.type
_entity.pdbx_description
1 polymer ?
#
loop_
_entity_poly.entity_id
_entity_poly.type
_entity_poly.pdbx_seq_one_letter_code
_entity_poly.pdbx_strand_id
1 'polypeptide(L)'
;MFVSKVIRNTVNKNIIFSRFLKERRKLYSCSTDKVTINSAISSNILQYSSDSPSKCWNCNFAYKSELFCSQCKTLQEMPENLNYFDILGIKLNYNVNNEEIHDKYRQLQRMLHPDKFGNRKEKEKQISESLSSLLNKAYSTLTHPLKRGLYMLQLKGISIPEGTTSVNPEFLMEIMERNEEVESALNDKEKVIRLMQENKIILHKLSKKVADAFSNNDTEQAKEVLMKMKYYTSIENKLKALKQDLGIID
;
A
#
# COMPACT_ATOMS: atom_id res chain seq x y z
N MET A 1 -20.81 -45.60 32.65
CA MET A 1 -19.88 -45.90 31.54
C MET A 1 -19.97 -44.80 30.49
N PHE A 2 -19.41 -43.64 30.73
CA PHE A 2 -19.30 -42.50 29.79
C PHE A 2 -18.70 -41.30 30.55
N VAL A 3 -17.42 -41.37 30.93
CA VAL A 3 -16.62 -40.19 31.35
C VAL A 3 -15.16 -40.55 31.06
N SER A 4 -14.68 -40.29 29.87
CA SER A 4 -13.23 -40.15 29.63
C SER A 4 -12.95 -39.92 28.12
N LYS A 5 -13.28 -38.72 27.61
CA LYS A 5 -12.81 -38.31 26.26
C LYS A 5 -12.69 -36.78 26.05
N VAL A 6 -12.46 -36.00 27.07
CA VAL A 6 -12.38 -34.50 26.92
C VAL A 6 -11.01 -33.90 27.36
N ILE A 7 -10.03 -34.68 27.78
CA ILE A 7 -8.77 -34.10 28.34
C ILE A 7 -7.54 -34.34 27.44
N ARG A 8 -7.65 -34.48 26.13
CA ARG A 8 -6.46 -34.62 25.26
C ARG A 8 -6.21 -33.52 24.22
N ASN A 9 -6.98 -32.45 24.18
CA ASN A 9 -6.80 -31.42 23.13
C ASN A 9 -6.27 -30.05 23.60
N THR A 10 -5.92 -29.88 24.88
CA THR A 10 -5.48 -28.59 25.43
C THR A 10 -3.95 -28.44 25.54
N VAL A 11 -3.19 -29.51 25.41
CA VAL A 11 -1.72 -29.47 25.62
C VAL A 11 -0.94 -29.10 24.34
N ASN A 12 -1.54 -29.23 23.16
CA ASN A 12 -0.80 -29.06 21.90
C ASN A 12 -0.81 -27.61 21.33
N LYS A 13 -1.62 -26.71 21.89
CA LYS A 13 -1.68 -25.30 21.43
C LYS A 13 -0.61 -24.41 22.07
N ASN A 14 -0.15 -24.75 23.27
CA ASN A 14 0.85 -23.94 23.99
C ASN A 14 2.30 -24.21 23.56
N ILE A 15 2.57 -25.35 22.94
CA ILE A 15 3.91 -25.69 22.46
C ILE A 15 4.22 -24.99 21.13
N ILE A 16 3.21 -24.79 20.30
CA ILE A 16 3.37 -24.09 19.01
C ILE A 16 3.58 -22.58 19.23
N PHE A 17 2.90 -22.00 20.23
CA PHE A 17 3.01 -20.57 20.53
C PHE A 17 4.36 -20.19 21.17
N SER A 18 4.95 -21.06 21.98
CA SER A 18 6.26 -20.82 22.58
C SER A 18 7.44 -20.94 21.59
N ARG A 19 7.29 -21.73 20.52
CA ARG A 19 8.28 -21.82 19.44
C ARG A 19 8.27 -20.55 18.57
N PHE A 20 7.09 -19.98 18.33
CA PHE A 20 6.95 -18.76 17.52
C PHE A 20 7.55 -17.50 18.19
N LEU A 21 7.56 -17.45 19.52
CA LEU A 21 8.14 -16.33 20.28
C LEU A 21 9.67 -16.45 20.45
N LYS A 22 10.24 -17.67 20.40
CA LYS A 22 11.70 -17.85 20.46
C LYS A 22 12.42 -17.44 19.16
N GLU A 23 11.79 -17.60 18.01
CA GLU A 23 12.38 -17.17 16.73
C GLU A 23 12.37 -15.63 16.55
N ARG A 24 11.43 -14.92 17.17
CA ARG A 24 11.40 -13.44 17.10
C ARG A 24 12.48 -12.74 17.93
N ARG A 25 13.06 -13.38 18.94
CA ARG A 25 14.12 -12.77 19.79
C ARG A 25 15.52 -12.86 19.21
N LYS A 26 15.75 -13.64 18.18
CA LYS A 26 17.08 -13.76 17.52
C LYS A 26 17.34 -12.70 16.45
N LEU A 27 16.38 -11.82 16.15
CA LEU A 27 16.50 -10.83 15.07
C LEU A 27 16.91 -9.40 15.52
N TYR A 28 17.19 -9.19 16.82
CA TYR A 28 17.60 -7.88 17.37
C TYR A 28 18.93 -7.92 18.11
N SER A 29 19.93 -8.50 17.50
CA SER A 29 21.31 -8.30 17.91
C SER A 29 22.00 -7.46 16.83
N CYS A 30 22.22 -6.20 17.13
CA CYS A 30 23.02 -5.29 16.33
C CYS A 30 24.48 -5.73 16.49
N SER A 31 25.03 -6.46 15.56
CA SER A 31 26.46 -6.59 15.37
C SER A 31 26.79 -6.21 13.93
N THR A 32 27.77 -5.36 13.82
CA THR A 32 28.42 -4.89 12.61
C THR A 32 29.14 -6.06 11.92
N ASP A 33 28.37 -6.87 11.19
CA ASP A 33 28.97 -7.91 10.37
C ASP A 33 28.19 -8.07 9.06
N LYS A 34 28.94 -8.06 7.98
CA LYS A 34 28.67 -8.48 6.61
C LYS A 34 27.21 -8.88 6.34
N VAL A 35 26.50 -8.03 5.60
CA VAL A 35 25.15 -8.34 5.09
C VAL A 35 25.22 -9.64 4.27
N THR A 36 25.07 -10.76 4.95
CA THR A 36 24.72 -12.04 4.32
C THR A 36 23.24 -11.92 3.99
N ILE A 37 22.96 -11.60 2.74
CA ILE A 37 21.60 -11.65 2.18
C ILE A 37 21.20 -13.13 2.23
N ASN A 38 20.35 -13.47 3.22
CA ASN A 38 19.78 -14.81 3.31
C ASN A 38 19.06 -15.11 2.00
N SER A 39 19.51 -16.15 1.28
CA SER A 39 18.98 -16.61 -0.01
C SER A 39 17.47 -16.91 0.00
N ALA A 40 16.87 -17.14 1.17
CA ALA A 40 15.44 -17.39 1.36
C ALA A 40 14.56 -16.13 1.26
N ILE A 41 15.13 -14.92 1.42
CA ILE A 41 14.39 -13.65 1.30
C ILE A 41 14.40 -13.16 -0.16
N SER A 42 15.41 -13.56 -0.93
CA SER A 42 15.60 -13.14 -2.32
C SER A 42 14.59 -13.77 -3.30
N SER A 43 14.01 -14.93 -2.97
CA SER A 43 13.17 -15.68 -3.91
C SER A 43 11.72 -15.21 -4.03
N ASN A 44 11.23 -14.35 -3.11
CA ASN A 44 9.85 -13.88 -3.10
C ASN A 44 9.67 -12.35 -3.27
N ILE A 45 10.77 -11.61 -3.44
CA ILE A 45 10.74 -10.16 -3.57
C ILE A 45 11.08 -9.81 -5.01
N LEU A 46 10.09 -9.57 -5.84
CA LEU A 46 10.20 -9.10 -7.22
C LEU A 46 10.81 -10.13 -8.21
N GLN A 47 10.01 -11.13 -8.56
CA GLN A 47 10.19 -11.84 -9.83
C GLN A 47 9.35 -11.13 -10.90
N TYR A 48 9.95 -10.22 -11.64
CA TYR A 48 9.38 -9.72 -12.87
C TYR A 48 10.05 -10.47 -14.05
N SER A 49 9.24 -11.02 -14.94
CA SER A 49 9.75 -11.70 -16.13
C SER A 49 10.09 -10.68 -17.21
N SER A 50 11.38 -10.51 -17.46
CA SER A 50 11.84 -9.95 -18.73
C SER A 50 12.27 -11.11 -19.63
N ASP A 51 11.75 -11.17 -20.84
CA ASP A 51 12.04 -12.24 -21.81
C ASP A 51 13.51 -12.25 -22.29
N SER A 52 14.29 -11.21 -22.01
CA SER A 52 15.71 -11.11 -22.33
C SER A 52 16.56 -10.87 -21.07
N PRO A 53 17.70 -11.55 -20.92
CA PRO A 53 18.60 -11.30 -19.79
C PRO A 53 19.20 -9.89 -19.90
N SER A 54 19.02 -9.10 -18.88
CA SER A 54 19.67 -7.80 -18.71
C SER A 54 21.13 -7.99 -18.30
N LYS A 55 22.01 -7.05 -18.68
CA LYS A 55 23.41 -7.06 -18.25
C LYS A 55 23.62 -6.11 -17.09
N CYS A 56 24.34 -6.54 -16.08
CA CYS A 56 24.71 -5.70 -14.96
C CYS A 56 25.53 -4.49 -15.44
N TRP A 57 25.11 -3.29 -15.09
CA TRP A 57 25.81 -2.06 -15.48
C TRP A 57 27.24 -1.95 -14.91
N ASN A 58 27.56 -2.73 -13.86
CA ASN A 58 28.87 -2.67 -13.20
C ASN A 58 29.84 -3.77 -13.65
N CYS A 59 29.38 -5.00 -13.83
CA CYS A 59 30.26 -6.15 -14.15
C CYS A 59 29.88 -6.88 -15.43
N ASN A 60 28.87 -6.42 -16.16
CA ASN A 60 28.34 -7.01 -17.40
C ASN A 60 27.82 -8.45 -17.26
N PHE A 61 27.71 -8.98 -16.04
CA PHE A 61 27.14 -10.29 -15.80
C PHE A 61 25.65 -10.29 -16.19
N ALA A 62 25.22 -11.32 -16.92
CA ALA A 62 23.81 -11.47 -17.28
C ALA A 62 23.00 -11.86 -16.03
N TYR A 63 21.95 -11.10 -15.72
CA TYR A 63 21.06 -11.36 -14.60
C TYR A 63 19.60 -11.36 -15.06
N LYS A 64 18.77 -12.10 -14.34
CA LYS A 64 17.32 -12.09 -14.55
C LYS A 64 16.68 -11.39 -13.35
N SER A 65 15.95 -10.32 -13.62
CA SER A 65 14.92 -9.74 -12.71
C SER A 65 15.27 -9.61 -11.21
N GLU A 66 16.53 -9.46 -10.84
CA GLU A 66 16.94 -9.28 -9.44
C GLU A 66 17.27 -7.82 -9.17
N LEU A 67 16.89 -7.30 -8.00
CA LEU A 67 17.30 -5.96 -7.56
C LEU A 67 18.83 -5.79 -7.45
N PHE A 68 19.51 -6.86 -7.10
CA PHE A 68 20.96 -6.86 -6.94
C PHE A 68 21.59 -7.88 -7.87
N CYS A 69 22.68 -7.48 -8.54
CA CYS A 69 23.44 -8.41 -9.35
C CYS A 69 23.92 -9.60 -8.53
N SER A 70 23.65 -10.83 -8.99
CA SER A 70 24.06 -12.06 -8.30
C SER A 70 25.57 -12.18 -8.14
N GLN A 71 26.35 -11.63 -9.11
CA GLN A 71 27.81 -11.68 -9.16
C GLN A 71 28.46 -10.61 -8.26
N CYS A 72 28.20 -9.32 -8.53
CA CYS A 72 28.89 -8.20 -7.86
C CYS A 72 28.08 -7.52 -6.77
N LYS A 73 26.84 -7.98 -6.51
CA LYS A 73 25.93 -7.45 -5.48
C LYS A 73 25.58 -5.96 -5.62
N THR A 74 25.83 -5.36 -6.79
CA THR A 74 25.49 -3.96 -7.06
C THR A 74 23.99 -3.84 -7.36
N LEU A 75 23.37 -2.76 -6.87
CA LEU A 75 21.96 -2.44 -7.12
C LEU A 75 21.72 -2.19 -8.62
N GLN A 76 20.65 -2.73 -9.15
CA GLN A 76 20.27 -2.64 -10.55
C GLN A 76 19.04 -1.75 -10.71
N GLU A 77 18.87 -1.19 -11.90
CA GLU A 77 17.69 -0.44 -12.29
C GLU A 77 16.48 -1.39 -12.42
N MET A 78 15.30 -0.93 -12.06
CA MET A 78 14.06 -1.66 -12.34
C MET A 78 13.58 -1.41 -13.76
N PRO A 79 12.91 -2.37 -14.39
CA PRO A 79 12.22 -2.12 -15.67
C PRO A 79 11.18 -1.02 -15.53
N GLU A 80 11.07 -0.17 -16.55
CA GLU A 80 10.16 0.97 -16.56
C GLU A 80 8.67 0.57 -16.66
N ASN A 81 8.38 -0.64 -17.11
CA ASN A 81 7.02 -1.15 -17.36
C ASN A 81 6.35 -1.78 -16.15
N LEU A 82 6.97 -1.75 -14.98
CA LEU A 82 6.39 -2.30 -13.75
C LEU A 82 5.30 -1.39 -13.19
N ASN A 83 4.15 -1.98 -12.86
CA ASN A 83 3.12 -1.28 -12.12
C ASN A 83 3.38 -1.28 -10.60
N TYR A 84 2.67 -0.47 -9.84
CA TYR A 84 2.88 -0.33 -8.38
C TYR A 84 2.61 -1.62 -7.60
N PHE A 85 1.73 -2.49 -8.09
CA PHE A 85 1.47 -3.79 -7.48
C PHE A 85 2.68 -4.71 -7.66
N ASP A 86 3.27 -4.72 -8.86
CA ASP A 86 4.50 -5.48 -9.15
C ASP A 86 5.68 -4.99 -8.31
N ILE A 87 5.83 -3.65 -8.17
CA ILE A 87 6.89 -3.04 -7.36
C ILE A 87 6.82 -3.44 -5.89
N LEU A 88 5.62 -3.59 -5.33
CA LEU A 88 5.44 -4.07 -3.96
C LEU A 88 5.34 -5.60 -3.85
N GLY A 89 5.31 -6.32 -4.99
CA GLY A 89 5.17 -7.77 -5.02
C GLY A 89 3.85 -8.26 -4.45
N ILE A 90 2.76 -7.53 -4.73
CA ILE A 90 1.39 -7.88 -4.33
C ILE A 90 0.51 -8.11 -5.56
N LYS A 91 -0.54 -8.92 -5.40
CA LYS A 91 -1.47 -9.19 -6.51
C LYS A 91 -2.25 -7.94 -6.89
N LEU A 92 -2.46 -7.74 -8.20
CA LEU A 92 -3.31 -6.68 -8.74
C LEU A 92 -4.77 -6.95 -8.35
N ASN A 93 -5.20 -6.34 -7.26
CA ASN A 93 -6.55 -6.43 -6.74
C ASN A 93 -6.90 -5.11 -6.02
N TYR A 94 -8.17 -4.73 -6.06
CA TYR A 94 -8.64 -3.59 -5.27
C TYR A 94 -8.67 -3.92 -3.77
N ASN A 95 -9.11 -5.13 -3.41
CA ASN A 95 -9.08 -5.62 -2.03
C ASN A 95 -7.68 -6.11 -1.65
N VAL A 96 -6.85 -5.20 -1.18
CA VAL A 96 -5.51 -5.50 -0.67
C VAL A 96 -5.48 -5.40 0.85
N ASN A 97 -4.67 -6.23 1.49
CA ASN A 97 -4.42 -6.10 2.91
C ASN A 97 -3.39 -4.98 3.15
N ASN A 98 -3.79 -3.94 3.89
CA ASN A 98 -2.90 -2.82 4.19
C ASN A 98 -1.69 -3.23 5.04
N GLU A 99 -1.81 -4.25 5.89
CA GLU A 99 -0.69 -4.80 6.65
C GLU A 99 0.35 -5.44 5.72
N GLU A 100 -0.11 -6.21 4.72
CA GLU A 100 0.76 -6.80 3.70
C GLU A 100 1.51 -5.72 2.91
N ILE A 101 0.81 -4.67 2.45
CA ILE A 101 1.43 -3.53 1.75
C ILE A 101 2.51 -2.90 2.64
N HIS A 102 2.19 -2.67 3.92
CA HIS A 102 3.08 -2.03 4.86
C HIS A 102 4.34 -2.87 5.13
N ASP A 103 4.17 -4.18 5.31
CA ASP A 103 5.30 -5.09 5.55
C ASP A 103 6.22 -5.19 4.32
N LYS A 104 5.63 -5.30 3.12
CA LYS A 104 6.38 -5.30 1.85
C LYS A 104 7.15 -3.99 1.64
N TYR A 105 6.47 -2.86 1.86
CA TYR A 105 7.10 -1.54 1.79
C TYR A 105 8.28 -1.43 2.76
N ARG A 106 8.12 -1.81 4.03
CA ARG A 106 9.19 -1.77 5.03
C ARG A 106 10.37 -2.65 4.65
N GLN A 107 10.12 -3.86 4.13
CA GLN A 107 11.17 -4.77 3.69
C GLN A 107 11.98 -4.16 2.55
N LEU A 108 11.31 -3.64 1.50
CA LEU A 108 11.95 -3.01 0.37
C LEU A 108 12.69 -1.73 0.77
N GLN A 109 12.08 -0.88 1.59
CA GLN A 109 12.69 0.36 2.05
C GLN A 109 13.96 0.11 2.88
N ARG A 110 13.98 -0.95 3.70
CA ARG A 110 15.20 -1.34 4.43
C ARG A 110 16.34 -1.73 3.49
N MET A 111 16.07 -2.26 2.31
CA MET A 111 17.08 -2.66 1.33
C MET A 111 17.54 -1.50 0.46
N LEU A 112 16.61 -0.61 0.11
CA LEU A 112 16.79 0.42 -0.92
C LEU A 112 17.03 1.82 -0.34
N HIS A 113 17.09 1.99 0.99
CA HIS A 113 17.23 3.31 1.60
C HIS A 113 18.55 3.99 1.17
N PRO A 114 18.50 5.24 0.67
CA PRO A 114 19.67 5.95 0.15
C PRO A 114 20.85 6.01 1.12
N ASP A 115 20.61 6.10 2.44
CA ASP A 115 21.68 6.13 3.45
C ASP A 115 22.60 4.91 3.40
N LYS A 116 22.11 3.76 2.92
CA LYS A 116 22.94 2.57 2.78
C LYS A 116 23.90 2.61 1.61
N PHE A 117 23.67 3.53 0.70
CA PHE A 117 24.46 3.70 -0.52
C PHE A 117 25.38 4.91 -0.47
N GLY A 118 25.46 5.62 0.66
CA GLY A 118 26.31 6.82 0.86
C GLY A 118 27.77 6.61 0.49
N ASN A 119 28.33 5.44 0.74
CA ASN A 119 29.70 5.05 0.40
C ASN A 119 29.84 4.21 -0.89
N ARG A 120 28.76 4.15 -1.69
CA ARG A 120 28.73 3.38 -2.95
C ARG A 120 29.04 4.28 -4.15
N LYS A 121 29.13 3.66 -5.35
CA LYS A 121 29.31 4.40 -6.61
C LYS A 121 28.14 5.35 -6.85
N GLU A 122 28.41 6.50 -7.45
CA GLU A 122 27.40 7.54 -7.69
C GLU A 122 26.17 7.01 -8.44
N LYS A 123 26.36 6.16 -9.45
CA LYS A 123 25.26 5.53 -10.17
C LYS A 123 24.38 4.67 -9.23
N GLU A 124 24.98 3.96 -8.27
CA GLU A 124 24.24 3.11 -7.32
C GLU A 124 23.42 3.96 -6.34
N LYS A 125 23.91 5.14 -5.95
CA LYS A 125 23.15 6.12 -5.13
C LYS A 125 21.94 6.62 -5.90
N GLN A 126 22.12 7.09 -7.14
CA GLN A 126 21.04 7.59 -7.99
C GLN A 126 19.94 6.53 -8.21
N ILE A 127 20.33 5.28 -8.45
CA ILE A 127 19.39 4.16 -8.56
C ILE A 127 18.63 3.98 -7.26
N SER A 128 19.32 3.98 -6.11
CA SER A 128 18.68 3.84 -4.79
C SER A 128 17.67 4.95 -4.51
N GLU A 129 18.01 6.21 -4.79
CA GLU A 129 17.12 7.36 -4.63
C GLU A 129 15.87 7.24 -5.52
N SER A 130 16.06 6.89 -6.79
CA SER A 130 14.96 6.70 -7.74
C SER A 130 14.03 5.57 -7.31
N LEU A 131 14.57 4.43 -6.89
CA LEU A 131 13.80 3.29 -6.43
C LEU A 131 13.08 3.57 -5.12
N SER A 132 13.72 4.24 -4.18
CA SER A 132 13.08 4.66 -2.93
C SER A 132 11.93 5.63 -3.16
N SER A 133 12.09 6.60 -4.07
CA SER A 133 11.03 7.52 -4.49
C SER A 133 9.87 6.79 -5.14
N LEU A 134 10.14 5.87 -6.05
CA LEU A 134 9.14 5.05 -6.73
C LEU A 134 8.36 4.16 -5.74
N LEU A 135 9.07 3.56 -4.79
CA LEU A 135 8.49 2.76 -3.73
C LEU A 135 7.54 3.58 -2.84
N ASN A 136 7.93 4.82 -2.50
CA ASN A 136 7.09 5.74 -1.73
C ASN A 136 5.80 6.10 -2.50
N LYS A 137 5.90 6.35 -3.81
CA LYS A 137 4.74 6.60 -4.69
C LYS A 137 3.82 5.38 -4.72
N ALA A 138 4.37 4.18 -4.94
CA ALA A 138 3.61 2.93 -4.96
C ALA A 138 2.86 2.72 -3.63
N TYR A 139 3.56 2.84 -2.51
CA TYR A 139 2.99 2.70 -1.18
C TYR A 139 1.86 3.72 -0.93
N SER A 140 2.12 5.00 -1.17
CA SER A 140 1.13 6.07 -0.96
C SER A 140 -0.10 5.92 -1.87
N THR A 141 0.06 5.36 -3.06
CA THR A 141 -1.05 5.13 -3.98
C THR A 141 -1.87 3.91 -3.55
N LEU A 142 -1.22 2.80 -3.20
CA LEU A 142 -1.91 1.55 -2.93
C LEU A 142 -2.52 1.46 -1.52
N THR A 143 -2.03 2.21 -0.55
CA THR A 143 -2.63 2.28 0.79
C THR A 143 -3.94 3.07 0.82
N HIS A 144 -4.14 4.02 -0.10
CA HIS A 144 -5.33 4.86 -0.14
C HIS A 144 -6.38 4.28 -1.10
N PRO A 145 -7.57 3.87 -0.64
CA PRO A 145 -8.58 3.21 -1.48
C PRO A 145 -8.95 4.01 -2.74
N LEU A 146 -9.15 5.33 -2.63
CA LEU A 146 -9.45 6.19 -3.77
C LEU A 146 -8.30 6.20 -4.79
N LYS A 147 -7.06 6.47 -4.32
CA LYS A 147 -5.88 6.52 -5.21
C LYS A 147 -5.64 5.18 -5.89
N ARG A 148 -5.78 4.08 -5.14
CA ARG A 148 -5.67 2.72 -5.65
C ARG A 148 -6.69 2.44 -6.76
N GLY A 149 -7.96 2.80 -6.56
CA GLY A 149 -9.00 2.62 -7.56
C GLY A 149 -8.76 3.44 -8.83
N LEU A 150 -8.38 4.71 -8.68
CA LEU A 150 -8.02 5.58 -9.80
C LEU A 150 -6.82 5.02 -10.58
N TYR A 151 -5.81 4.54 -9.87
CA TYR A 151 -4.64 3.91 -10.48
C TYR A 151 -5.00 2.62 -11.25
N MET A 152 -5.89 1.78 -10.69
CA MET A 152 -6.37 0.59 -11.40
C MET A 152 -7.15 0.91 -12.68
N LEU A 153 -7.94 1.99 -12.70
CA LEU A 153 -8.56 2.49 -13.94
C LEU A 153 -7.49 2.98 -14.93
N GLN A 154 -6.48 3.71 -14.46
CA GLN A 154 -5.37 4.16 -15.29
C GLN A 154 -4.61 2.98 -15.94
N LEU A 155 -4.38 1.89 -15.22
CA LEU A 155 -3.77 0.67 -15.77
C LEU A 155 -4.62 0.03 -16.87
N LYS A 156 -5.94 0.25 -16.86
CA LYS A 156 -6.88 -0.17 -17.93
C LYS A 156 -7.03 0.88 -19.05
N GLY A 157 -6.23 1.96 -19.05
CA GLY A 157 -6.29 3.04 -20.03
C GLY A 157 -7.47 4.00 -19.83
N ILE A 158 -8.16 3.92 -18.70
CA ILE A 158 -9.31 4.78 -18.37
C ILE A 158 -8.83 5.93 -17.50
N SER A 159 -8.92 7.17 -18.03
CA SER A 159 -8.66 8.38 -17.25
C SER A 159 -9.98 9.02 -16.82
N ILE A 160 -10.00 9.61 -15.64
CA ILE A 160 -11.08 10.48 -15.18
C ILE A 160 -10.57 11.92 -15.32
N PRO A 161 -11.03 12.66 -16.33
CA PRO A 161 -10.61 14.06 -16.54
C PRO A 161 -10.99 14.91 -15.32
N GLU A 162 -10.12 15.82 -14.93
CA GLU A 162 -10.45 16.83 -13.93
C GLU A 162 -11.50 17.79 -14.53
N GLY A 163 -12.63 17.94 -13.84
CA GLY A 163 -13.70 18.88 -14.24
C GLY A 163 -14.83 18.31 -15.09
N THR A 164 -14.75 17.11 -15.64
CA THR A 164 -15.87 16.45 -16.34
C THR A 164 -16.66 15.56 -15.39
N THR A 165 -17.44 16.13 -14.55
CA THR A 165 -18.36 15.38 -13.68
C THR A 165 -19.76 15.42 -14.28
N SER A 166 -20.10 14.45 -15.12
CA SER A 166 -21.50 14.09 -15.32
C SER A 166 -21.98 13.32 -14.09
N VAL A 167 -22.00 13.99 -12.95
CA VAL A 167 -22.53 13.44 -11.71
C VAL A 167 -23.99 13.84 -11.63
N ASN A 168 -24.85 12.91 -11.20
CA ASN A 168 -26.26 13.17 -10.99
C ASN A 168 -26.48 14.46 -10.16
N PRO A 169 -27.33 15.40 -10.61
CA PRO A 169 -27.64 16.63 -9.86
C PRO A 169 -28.07 16.38 -8.40
N GLU A 170 -28.83 15.33 -8.14
CA GLU A 170 -29.25 14.93 -6.78
C GLU A 170 -28.03 14.64 -5.88
N PHE A 171 -27.03 13.95 -6.40
CA PHE A 171 -25.80 13.71 -5.67
C PHE A 171 -25.01 15.00 -5.41
N LEU A 172 -25.00 15.95 -6.34
CA LEU A 172 -24.35 17.24 -6.13
C LEU A 172 -25.07 18.05 -5.03
N MET A 173 -26.39 17.99 -4.95
CA MET A 173 -27.15 18.60 -3.86
C MET A 173 -26.79 17.97 -2.51
N GLU A 174 -26.73 16.64 -2.45
CA GLU A 174 -26.29 15.91 -1.23
C GLU A 174 -24.90 16.38 -0.78
N ILE A 175 -23.96 16.54 -1.70
CA ILE A 175 -22.60 17.00 -1.39
C ILE A 175 -22.58 18.46 -0.94
N MET A 176 -23.44 19.33 -1.51
CA MET A 176 -23.59 20.72 -1.06
C MET A 176 -24.11 20.77 0.37
N GLU A 177 -25.19 20.05 0.69
CA GLU A 177 -25.74 19.94 2.05
C GLU A 177 -24.68 19.47 3.05
N ARG A 178 -23.91 18.43 2.67
CA ARG A 178 -22.80 17.94 3.51
C ARG A 178 -21.69 18.97 3.74
N ASN A 179 -21.37 19.78 2.74
CA ASN A 179 -20.41 20.86 2.93
C ASN A 179 -20.95 21.95 3.85
N GLU A 180 -22.24 22.32 3.75
CA GLU A 180 -22.90 23.27 4.67
C GLU A 180 -22.92 22.74 6.11
N GLU A 181 -23.18 21.42 6.30
CA GLU A 181 -23.09 20.79 7.62
C GLU A 181 -21.68 20.90 8.22
N VAL A 182 -20.62 20.68 7.38
CA VAL A 182 -19.22 20.82 7.81
C VAL A 182 -18.90 22.27 8.18
N GLU A 183 -19.35 23.25 7.39
CA GLU A 183 -19.16 24.67 7.66
C GLU A 183 -19.89 25.11 8.94
N SER A 184 -21.07 24.55 9.21
CA SER A 184 -21.81 24.84 10.44
C SER A 184 -21.19 24.19 11.69
N ALA A 185 -20.20 23.31 11.53
CA ALA A 185 -19.51 22.61 12.61
C ALA A 185 -18.19 23.27 13.06
N LEU A 186 -17.85 24.46 12.54
CA LEU A 186 -16.57 25.16 12.77
C LEU A 186 -16.17 25.30 14.25
N ASN A 187 -17.14 25.41 15.17
CA ASN A 187 -16.90 25.57 16.61
C ASN A 187 -17.51 24.43 17.45
N ASP A 188 -17.96 23.35 16.83
CA ASP A 188 -18.68 22.26 17.49
C ASP A 188 -17.90 20.95 17.35
N LYS A 189 -17.11 20.63 18.40
CA LYS A 189 -16.27 19.42 18.45
C LYS A 189 -17.08 18.12 18.29
N GLU A 190 -18.24 18.03 18.95
CA GLU A 190 -19.09 16.83 18.93
C GLU A 190 -19.65 16.61 17.52
N LYS A 191 -20.09 17.69 16.89
CA LYS A 191 -20.60 17.66 15.52
C LYS A 191 -19.50 17.22 14.52
N VAL A 192 -18.27 17.75 14.65
CA VAL A 192 -17.14 17.33 13.82
C VAL A 192 -16.87 15.85 13.96
N ILE A 193 -16.81 15.34 15.20
CA ILE A 193 -16.57 13.91 15.45
C ILE A 193 -17.67 13.04 14.82
N ARG A 194 -18.93 13.43 14.98
CA ARG A 194 -20.07 12.73 14.38
C ARG A 194 -19.98 12.71 12.86
N LEU A 195 -19.75 13.86 12.23
CA LEU A 195 -19.62 13.97 10.78
C LEU A 195 -18.43 13.15 10.24
N MET A 196 -17.32 13.09 10.97
CA MET A 196 -16.20 12.23 10.61
C MET A 196 -16.57 10.74 10.64
N GLN A 197 -17.34 10.29 11.63
CA GLN A 197 -17.79 8.91 11.73
C GLN A 197 -18.74 8.55 10.59
N GLU A 198 -19.72 9.41 10.32
CA GLU A 198 -20.67 9.25 9.22
C GLU A 198 -19.93 9.17 7.86
N ASN A 199 -19.03 10.12 7.61
CA ASN A 199 -18.25 10.16 6.38
C ASN A 199 -17.38 8.91 6.21
N LYS A 200 -16.77 8.42 7.28
CA LYS A 200 -15.99 7.17 7.29
C LYS A 200 -16.84 5.97 6.89
N ILE A 201 -18.09 5.89 7.38
CA ILE A 201 -19.03 4.82 7.03
C ILE A 201 -19.37 4.89 5.53
N ILE A 202 -19.63 6.09 5.01
CA ILE A 202 -19.93 6.29 3.59
C ILE A 202 -18.74 5.88 2.72
N LEU A 203 -17.53 6.34 3.05
CA LEU A 203 -16.31 5.98 2.33
C LEU A 203 -16.06 4.47 2.34
N HIS A 204 -16.33 3.81 3.47
CA HIS A 204 -16.22 2.34 3.55
C HIS A 204 -17.24 1.64 2.63
N LYS A 205 -18.49 2.08 2.60
CA LYS A 205 -19.53 1.55 1.71
C LYS A 205 -19.15 1.76 0.23
N LEU A 206 -18.64 2.94 -0.12
CA LEU A 206 -18.19 3.25 -1.48
C LEU A 206 -17.00 2.37 -1.87
N SER A 207 -16.02 2.21 -0.96
CA SER A 207 -14.87 1.34 -1.21
C SER A 207 -15.29 -0.11 -1.49
N LYS A 208 -16.31 -0.62 -0.76
CA LYS A 208 -16.86 -1.96 -1.03
C LYS A 208 -17.51 -2.04 -2.42
N LYS A 209 -18.31 -1.04 -2.80
CA LYS A 209 -18.90 -0.99 -4.15
C LYS A 209 -17.84 -0.94 -5.26
N VAL A 210 -16.74 -0.21 -5.06
CA VAL A 210 -15.60 -0.21 -6.00
C VAL A 210 -14.97 -1.59 -6.11
N ALA A 211 -14.80 -2.29 -4.98
CA ALA A 211 -14.26 -3.66 -4.97
C ALA A 211 -15.15 -4.62 -5.77
N ASP A 212 -16.46 -4.54 -5.55
CA ASP A 212 -17.44 -5.37 -6.25
C ASP A 212 -17.44 -5.08 -7.77
N ALA A 213 -17.39 -3.78 -8.15
CA ALA A 213 -17.32 -3.38 -9.55
C ALA A 213 -16.05 -3.91 -10.26
N PHE A 214 -14.88 -3.80 -9.63
CA PHE A 214 -13.64 -4.37 -10.18
C PHE A 214 -13.69 -5.90 -10.26
N SER A 215 -14.29 -6.57 -9.29
CA SER A 215 -14.45 -8.03 -9.30
C SER A 215 -15.33 -8.49 -10.44
N ASN A 216 -16.34 -7.70 -10.81
CA ASN A 216 -17.25 -7.97 -11.93
C ASN A 216 -16.72 -7.43 -13.28
N ASN A 217 -15.50 -6.87 -13.32
CA ASN A 217 -14.94 -6.17 -14.47
C ASN A 217 -15.81 -4.99 -15.00
N ASP A 218 -16.69 -4.45 -14.18
CA ASP A 218 -17.52 -3.29 -14.51
C ASP A 218 -16.74 -1.99 -14.24
N THR A 219 -16.01 -1.56 -15.25
CA THR A 219 -15.14 -0.38 -15.15
C THR A 219 -15.91 0.93 -15.13
N GLU A 220 -17.10 0.99 -15.77
CA GLU A 220 -17.93 2.18 -15.75
C GLU A 220 -18.56 2.38 -14.37
N GLN A 221 -19.07 1.34 -13.75
CA GLN A 221 -19.56 1.39 -12.39
C GLN A 221 -18.42 1.76 -11.41
N ALA A 222 -17.23 1.15 -11.57
CA ALA A 222 -16.06 1.50 -10.75
C ALA A 222 -15.72 2.99 -10.87
N LYS A 223 -15.73 3.55 -12.09
CA LYS A 223 -15.47 4.96 -12.37
C LYS A 223 -16.51 5.86 -11.70
N GLU A 224 -17.80 5.57 -11.84
CA GLU A 224 -18.89 6.33 -11.22
C GLU A 224 -18.74 6.37 -9.70
N VAL A 225 -18.53 5.21 -9.08
CA VAL A 225 -18.39 5.11 -7.61
C VAL A 225 -17.12 5.81 -7.12
N LEU A 226 -16.00 5.74 -7.86
CA LEU A 226 -14.76 6.45 -7.53
C LEU A 226 -14.93 7.97 -7.64
N MET A 227 -15.75 8.46 -8.58
CA MET A 227 -16.08 9.88 -8.65
C MET A 227 -16.83 10.32 -7.39
N LYS A 228 -17.85 9.59 -6.94
CA LYS A 228 -18.55 9.88 -5.68
C LYS A 228 -17.57 9.83 -4.50
N MET A 229 -16.69 8.84 -4.46
CA MET A 229 -15.67 8.68 -3.41
C MET A 229 -14.70 9.88 -3.37
N LYS A 230 -14.38 10.52 -4.51
CA LYS A 230 -13.55 11.73 -4.57
C LYS A 230 -14.15 12.89 -3.77
N TYR A 231 -15.46 13.11 -3.88
CA TYR A 231 -16.17 14.17 -3.14
C TYR A 231 -16.13 13.88 -1.63
N TYR A 232 -16.46 12.66 -1.20
CA TYR A 232 -16.42 12.30 0.21
C TYR A 232 -15.00 12.30 0.79
N THR A 233 -13.98 12.03 -0.01
CA THR A 233 -12.58 12.19 0.42
C THR A 233 -12.22 13.66 0.60
N SER A 234 -12.76 14.57 -0.21
CA SER A 234 -12.60 16.02 -0.02
C SER A 234 -13.22 16.48 1.29
N ILE A 235 -14.45 16.01 1.60
CA ILE A 235 -15.12 16.27 2.88
C ILE A 235 -14.29 15.72 4.05
N GLU A 236 -13.73 14.50 3.93
CA GLU A 236 -12.85 13.92 4.95
C GLU A 236 -11.64 14.82 5.24
N ASN A 237 -11.03 15.38 4.20
CA ASN A 237 -9.89 16.27 4.35
C ASN A 237 -10.26 17.58 5.07
N LYS A 238 -11.43 18.17 4.74
CA LYS A 238 -11.95 19.35 5.44
C LYS A 238 -12.20 19.03 6.92
N LEU A 239 -12.84 17.91 7.22
CA LEU A 239 -13.12 17.48 8.60
C LEU A 239 -11.82 17.22 9.38
N LYS A 240 -10.79 16.64 8.75
CA LYS A 240 -9.47 16.46 9.36
C LYS A 240 -8.79 17.79 9.69
N ALA A 241 -8.91 18.78 8.81
CA ALA A 241 -8.40 20.12 9.08
C ALA A 241 -9.14 20.76 10.28
N LEU A 242 -10.47 20.71 10.31
CA LEU A 242 -11.27 21.21 11.43
C LEU A 242 -10.95 20.50 12.74
N LYS A 243 -10.71 19.18 12.70
CA LYS A 243 -10.28 18.40 13.87
C LYS A 243 -8.98 18.94 14.45
N GLN A 244 -8.00 19.27 13.59
CA GLN A 244 -6.72 19.85 14.00
C GLN A 244 -6.89 21.26 14.59
N ASP A 245 -7.68 22.11 13.92
CA ASP A 245 -7.93 23.50 14.36
C ASP A 245 -8.63 23.54 15.71
N LEU A 246 -9.55 22.62 15.98
CA LEU A 246 -10.28 22.50 17.25
C LEU A 246 -9.46 21.80 18.35
N GLY A 247 -8.25 21.30 18.07
CA GLY A 247 -7.42 20.59 19.04
C GLY A 247 -8.08 19.29 19.56
N ILE A 248 -8.81 18.57 18.69
CA ILE A 248 -9.43 17.29 19.06
C ILE A 248 -8.33 16.21 18.97
N ILE A 249 -7.97 15.67 20.12
CA ILE A 249 -7.01 14.56 20.27
C ILE A 249 -7.77 13.23 20.14
N ASP A 250 -7.13 12.21 19.51
CA ASP A 250 -7.68 10.84 19.36
C ASP A 250 -7.76 10.12 20.70
#